data_0f067cbcc23ee47a4e1fdaab885f0a6b
#
_entry.id   0f067cbcc23ee47a4e1fdaab885f0a6b
#
_cell.length_a   1.000
_cell.length_b   1.000
_cell.length_c   1.000
_cell.angle_alpha   90.00
_cell.angle_beta   90.00
_cell.angle_gamma   90.00
#
_symmetry.space_group_name_H-M   'P 1'
#
loop_
_entity.id
_entity.type
_entity.pdbx_description
1 polymer ?
#
loop_
_entity_poly.entity_id
_entity_poly.type
_entity_poly.pdbx_seq_one_letter_code
_entity_poly.pdbx_strand_id
1 'polypeptide(L)'
;MERVNEKLVKEWYRKHLLENGYDSAEIVKSPADIKATKDGETWWFEIKYTTAKDSYYGGSTETEWEQAFKCPERFRFVIIQTNKSGTKFKHKEYAPEEFIRYCAVPPFECFWLSCKELNEW
;
A
#
# COMPACT_ATOMS: atom_id res chain seq x y z
N MET A 1 24.75 11.44 -3.39
CA MET A 1 24.12 10.17 -2.97
C MET A 1 22.62 10.30 -3.08
N GLU A 2 22.02 9.44 -3.87
CA GLU A 2 20.58 9.44 -4.03
C GLU A 2 19.89 8.87 -2.81
N ARG A 3 18.84 9.52 -2.39
CA ARG A 3 17.99 9.00 -1.32
C ARG A 3 16.89 8.16 -1.92
N VAL A 4 16.42 7.19 -1.17
CA VAL A 4 15.26 6.43 -1.56
C VAL A 4 14.07 7.37 -1.76
N ASN A 5 13.28 7.09 -2.78
CA ASN A 5 12.06 7.84 -3.05
C ASN A 5 10.96 6.87 -3.48
N GLU A 6 9.77 7.41 -3.59
CA GLU A 6 8.60 6.62 -3.94
C GLU A 6 8.75 5.86 -5.26
N LYS A 7 9.28 6.53 -6.26
CA LYS A 7 9.47 5.95 -7.58
C LYS A 7 10.41 4.75 -7.55
N LEU A 8 11.50 4.86 -6.81
CA LEU A 8 12.47 3.78 -6.66
C LEU A 8 11.84 2.57 -5.99
N VAL A 9 11.08 2.79 -4.95
CA VAL A 9 10.43 1.72 -4.18
C VAL A 9 9.36 1.01 -5.03
N LYS A 10 8.56 1.77 -5.74
CA LYS A 10 7.54 1.20 -6.64
C LYS A 10 8.18 0.35 -7.73
N GLU A 11 9.26 0.84 -8.33
CA GLU A 11 9.97 0.10 -9.37
C GLU A 11 10.59 -1.18 -8.84
N TRP A 12 11.14 -1.14 -7.64
CA TRP A 12 11.68 -2.32 -6.99
C TRP A 12 10.59 -3.38 -6.80
N TYR A 13 9.42 -2.96 -6.32
CA TYR A 13 8.33 -3.90 -6.08
C TYR A 13 7.71 -4.43 -7.37
N ARG A 14 7.63 -3.58 -8.39
CA ARG A 14 7.16 -4.01 -9.71
C ARG A 14 8.02 -5.15 -10.24
N LYS A 15 9.33 -5.01 -10.16
CA LYS A 15 10.25 -6.07 -10.57
C LYS A 15 10.11 -7.31 -9.72
N HIS A 16 9.92 -7.11 -8.42
CA HIS A 16 9.70 -8.22 -7.49
C HIS A 16 8.49 -9.06 -7.89
N LEU A 17 7.41 -8.41 -8.28
CA LEU A 17 6.21 -9.12 -8.73
C LEU A 17 6.48 -9.96 -9.97
N LEU A 18 7.16 -9.38 -10.95
CA LEU A 18 7.52 -10.12 -12.18
C LEU A 18 8.40 -11.31 -11.89
N GLU A 19 9.29 -11.21 -10.91
CA GLU A 19 10.17 -12.31 -10.50
C GLU A 19 9.44 -13.37 -9.68
N ASN A 20 8.24 -13.06 -9.20
CA ASN A 20 7.50 -13.94 -8.30
C ASN A 20 6.17 -14.42 -8.90
N GLY A 21 6.15 -14.61 -10.20
CA GLY A 21 5.04 -15.31 -10.84
C GLY A 21 3.94 -14.44 -11.43
N TYR A 22 4.09 -13.14 -11.42
CA TYR A 22 3.11 -12.28 -12.06
C TYR A 22 3.46 -12.13 -13.54
N ASP A 23 2.45 -12.17 -14.40
CA ASP A 23 2.63 -12.10 -15.84
C ASP A 23 2.94 -10.69 -16.32
N SER A 24 2.40 -9.70 -15.63
CA SER A 24 2.67 -8.30 -15.90
C SER A 24 2.59 -7.50 -14.61
N ALA A 25 3.26 -6.36 -14.60
CA ALA A 25 3.18 -5.40 -13.49
C ALA A 25 3.55 -4.02 -14.01
N GLU A 26 2.68 -3.05 -13.75
CA GLU A 26 2.92 -1.68 -14.20
C GLU A 26 2.54 -0.68 -13.11
N ILE A 27 3.29 0.41 -13.05
CA ILE A 27 3.02 1.50 -12.13
C ILE A 27 1.90 2.33 -12.73
N VAL A 28 0.84 2.56 -11.96
CA VAL A 28 -0.33 3.31 -12.39
C VAL A 28 -0.62 4.43 -11.38
N LYS A 29 -1.53 5.32 -11.75
CA LYS A 29 -1.89 6.44 -10.87
C LYS A 29 -3.05 6.12 -9.94
N SER A 30 -3.94 5.26 -10.35
CA SER A 30 -5.17 4.95 -9.64
C SER A 30 -5.70 3.61 -10.13
N PRO A 31 -6.41 2.85 -9.34
CA PRO A 31 -6.83 3.10 -7.96
C PRO A 31 -5.80 2.71 -6.90
N ALA A 32 -4.67 2.20 -7.32
CA ALA A 32 -3.56 1.83 -6.45
C ALA A 32 -2.26 2.16 -7.17
N ASP A 33 -1.12 1.84 -6.58
CA ASP A 33 0.18 2.21 -7.16
C ASP A 33 0.63 1.28 -8.28
N ILE A 34 0.31 -0.01 -8.17
CA ILE A 34 0.72 -0.99 -9.16
C ILE A 34 -0.47 -1.86 -9.56
N LYS A 35 -0.62 -2.05 -10.87
CA LYS A 35 -1.56 -2.99 -11.44
C LYS A 35 -0.76 -4.17 -12.00
N ALA A 36 -1.13 -5.38 -11.60
CA ALA A 36 -0.45 -6.58 -12.06
C ALA A 36 -1.46 -7.62 -12.53
N THR A 37 -1.01 -8.56 -13.35
CA THR A 37 -1.85 -9.67 -13.79
C THR A 37 -1.19 -10.99 -13.44
N LYS A 38 -2.02 -11.94 -13.04
CA LYS A 38 -1.58 -13.29 -12.74
C LYS A 38 -2.72 -14.24 -13.04
N ASP A 39 -2.44 -15.25 -13.85
CA ASP A 39 -3.45 -16.25 -14.22
C ASP A 39 -4.74 -15.65 -14.77
N GLY A 40 -4.61 -14.57 -15.55
CA GLY A 40 -5.73 -13.88 -16.15
C GLY A 40 -6.50 -12.95 -15.23
N GLU A 41 -6.07 -12.82 -13.99
CA GLU A 41 -6.74 -11.96 -13.02
C GLU A 41 -5.92 -10.71 -12.72
N THR A 42 -6.61 -9.60 -12.45
CA THR A 42 -5.97 -8.33 -12.15
C THR A 42 -5.78 -8.18 -10.64
N TRP A 43 -4.58 -7.82 -10.26
CA TRP A 43 -4.19 -7.57 -8.88
C TRP A 43 -3.79 -6.11 -8.71
N TRP A 44 -4.09 -5.56 -7.54
CA TRP A 44 -3.78 -4.18 -7.20
C TRP A 44 -2.90 -4.15 -5.97
N PHE A 45 -1.86 -3.32 -6.02
CA PHE A 45 -0.91 -3.17 -4.91
C PHE A 45 -0.76 -1.70 -4.55
N GLU A 46 -1.04 -1.39 -3.30
CA GLU A 46 -0.81 -0.06 -2.77
C GLU A 46 0.48 -0.09 -1.97
N ILE A 47 1.45 0.73 -2.38
CA ILE A 47 2.79 0.69 -1.85
C ILE A 47 2.99 1.78 -0.81
N LYS A 48 3.42 1.38 0.36
CA LYS A 48 3.79 2.29 1.44
C LYS A 48 5.20 1.94 1.87
N TYR A 49 6.06 2.94 2.01
CA TYR A 49 7.44 2.65 2.36
C TYR A 49 7.92 3.53 3.49
N THR A 50 8.94 3.05 4.17
CA THR A 50 9.55 3.77 5.29
C THR A 50 11.02 3.42 5.40
N THR A 51 11.80 4.36 5.94
CA THR A 51 13.18 4.09 6.33
C THR A 51 13.28 3.90 7.85
N ALA A 52 12.17 4.00 8.55
CA ALA A 52 12.13 3.79 10.00
C ALA A 52 12.44 2.35 10.34
N LYS A 53 13.15 2.14 11.46
CA LYS A 53 13.58 0.80 11.88
C LYS A 53 12.54 0.10 12.73
N ASP A 54 11.82 0.84 13.55
CA ASP A 54 10.97 0.24 14.59
C ASP A 54 9.48 0.34 14.30
N SER A 55 9.05 1.43 13.70
CA SER A 55 7.64 1.60 13.44
C SER A 55 7.41 2.50 12.22
N TYR A 56 6.26 2.32 11.61
CA TYR A 56 5.85 3.13 10.48
C TYR A 56 4.45 3.67 10.71
N TYR A 57 4.30 4.96 10.49
CA TYR A 57 3.01 5.63 10.54
C TYR A 57 2.74 6.26 9.18
N GLY A 58 1.63 5.89 8.59
CA GLY A 58 1.24 6.40 7.29
C GLY A 58 -0.27 6.45 7.15
N GLY A 59 -0.73 6.88 5.99
CA GLY A 59 -2.15 7.00 5.74
C GLY A 59 -2.57 6.33 4.44
N SER A 60 -3.84 6.00 4.35
CA SER A 60 -4.44 5.48 3.14
C SER A 60 -5.65 6.32 2.79
N THR A 61 -5.80 6.59 1.50
CA THR A 61 -6.88 7.43 1.01
C THR A 61 -8.18 6.65 0.88
N GLU A 62 -9.28 7.38 0.79
CA GLU A 62 -10.59 6.80 0.58
C GLU A 62 -10.63 5.96 -0.71
N THR A 63 -10.01 6.45 -1.78
CA THR A 63 -9.95 5.74 -3.05
C THR A 63 -9.25 4.39 -2.92
N GLU A 64 -8.16 4.35 -2.16
CA GLU A 64 -7.45 3.10 -1.89
C GLU A 64 -8.33 2.11 -1.15
N TRP A 65 -9.02 2.56 -0.12
CA TRP A 65 -9.90 1.70 0.65
C TRP A 65 -11.11 1.22 -0.15
N GLU A 66 -11.68 2.08 -0.99
CA GLU A 66 -12.80 1.70 -1.85
C GLU A 66 -12.41 0.55 -2.76
N GLN A 67 -11.25 0.65 -3.41
CA GLN A 67 -10.78 -0.42 -4.28
C GLN A 67 -10.44 -1.68 -3.50
N ALA A 68 -9.85 -1.51 -2.32
CA ALA A 68 -9.47 -2.64 -1.47
C ALA A 68 -10.69 -3.48 -1.08
N PHE A 69 -11.81 -2.83 -0.73
CA PHE A 69 -13.01 -3.56 -0.34
C PHE A 69 -13.87 -4.01 -1.52
N LYS A 70 -13.64 -3.43 -2.68
CA LYS A 70 -14.32 -3.84 -3.90
C LYS A 70 -13.77 -5.17 -4.43
N CYS A 71 -12.49 -5.40 -4.24
CA CYS A 71 -11.82 -6.62 -4.73
C CYS A 71 -10.77 -7.09 -3.72
N PRO A 72 -11.19 -7.45 -2.50
CA PRO A 72 -10.25 -7.74 -1.42
C PRO A 72 -9.34 -8.94 -1.68
N GLU A 73 -9.79 -9.91 -2.47
CA GLU A 73 -8.99 -11.10 -2.77
C GLU A 73 -7.83 -10.80 -3.70
N ARG A 74 -7.85 -9.67 -4.39
CA ARG A 74 -6.79 -9.28 -5.32
C ARG A 74 -6.29 -7.85 -5.08
N PHE A 75 -6.43 -7.37 -3.86
CA PHE A 75 -5.85 -6.10 -3.44
C PHE A 75 -4.90 -6.35 -2.27
N ARG A 76 -3.72 -5.74 -2.32
CA ARG A 76 -2.74 -5.87 -1.23
C ARG A 76 -2.16 -4.52 -0.86
N PHE A 77 -2.08 -4.28 0.44
CA PHE A 77 -1.29 -3.19 0.97
C PHE A 77 0.10 -3.72 1.23
N VAL A 78 1.11 -3.06 0.69
CA VAL A 78 2.49 -3.53 0.79
C VAL A 78 3.29 -2.52 1.60
N ILE A 79 3.85 -2.98 2.71
CA ILE A 79 4.73 -2.14 3.51
C ILE A 79 6.15 -2.53 3.18
N ILE A 80 6.92 -1.58 2.72
CA ILE A 80 8.32 -1.78 2.35
C ILE A 80 9.20 -1.00 3.30
N GLN A 81 10.11 -1.71 3.95
CA GLN A 81 11.13 -1.08 4.78
C GLN A 81 12.43 -1.07 3.98
N THR A 82 13.07 0.08 3.92
CA THR A 82 14.29 0.23 3.17
C THR A 82 15.28 1.07 3.94
N ASN A 83 16.57 0.97 3.59
CA ASN A 83 17.57 1.87 4.11
C ASN A 83 17.49 3.20 3.34
N LYS A 84 18.21 4.21 3.83
CA LYS A 84 18.13 5.56 3.25
C LYS A 84 18.61 5.64 1.80
N SER A 85 19.50 4.76 1.40
CA SER A 85 20.02 4.74 0.02
C SER A 85 19.14 3.92 -0.93
N GLY A 86 18.17 3.16 -0.42
CA GLY A 86 17.33 2.34 -1.26
C GLY A 86 18.05 1.14 -1.87
N THR A 87 19.02 0.58 -1.15
CA THR A 87 19.77 -0.57 -1.62
C THR A 87 19.38 -1.88 -0.94
N LYS A 88 18.67 -1.79 0.19
CA LYS A 88 18.19 -2.97 0.93
C LYS A 88 16.70 -2.81 1.20
N PHE A 89 15.95 -3.87 0.94
CA PHE A 89 14.49 -3.86 1.04
C PHE A 89 13.99 -5.06 1.81
N LYS A 90 13.00 -4.82 2.66
CA LYS A 90 12.17 -5.84 3.28
C LYS A 90 10.73 -5.45 3.00
N HIS A 91 9.86 -6.42 2.84
CA HIS A 91 8.47 -6.10 2.58
C HIS A 91 7.53 -7.11 3.20
N LYS A 92 6.28 -6.70 3.34
CA LYS A 92 5.20 -7.59 3.73
C LYS A 92 3.93 -7.13 3.04
N GLU A 93 3.20 -8.09 2.50
CA GLU A 93 1.90 -7.85 1.88
C GLU A 93 0.80 -8.13 2.89
N TYR A 94 -0.22 -7.29 2.87
CA TYR A 94 -1.39 -7.44 3.74
C TYR A 94 -2.64 -7.43 2.88
N ALA A 95 -3.52 -8.40 3.09
CA ALA A 95 -4.86 -8.32 2.54
C ALA A 95 -5.60 -7.18 3.26
N PRO A 96 -6.64 -6.59 2.65
CA PRO A 96 -7.36 -5.47 3.28
C PRO A 96 -7.84 -5.79 4.69
N GLU A 97 -8.37 -6.98 4.94
CA GLU A 97 -8.87 -7.37 6.26
C GLU A 97 -7.76 -7.51 7.30
N GLU A 98 -6.55 -7.83 6.86
CA GLU A 98 -5.40 -7.88 7.75
C GLU A 98 -4.89 -6.48 8.05
N PHE A 99 -4.79 -5.66 7.02
CA PHE A 99 -4.24 -4.33 7.14
C PHE A 99 -5.09 -3.43 8.02
N ILE A 100 -6.40 -3.58 7.94
CA ILE A 100 -7.31 -2.75 8.72
C ILE A 100 -7.09 -2.90 10.24
N ARG A 101 -6.54 -4.04 10.67
CA ARG A 101 -6.25 -4.28 12.09
C ARG A 101 -5.13 -3.39 12.62
N TYR A 102 -4.28 -2.91 11.72
CA TYR A 102 -3.18 -2.02 12.08
C TYR A 102 -3.53 -0.57 11.86
N CYS A 103 -4.69 -0.29 11.27
CA CYS A 103 -5.13 1.07 11.05
C CYS A 103 -5.64 1.64 12.37
N ALA A 104 -4.91 2.62 12.88
CA ALA A 104 -5.27 3.30 14.10
C ALA A 104 -5.54 4.75 13.78
N VAL A 105 -6.62 5.27 14.29
CA VAL A 105 -6.91 6.69 14.17
C VAL A 105 -6.55 7.30 15.52
N PRO A 106 -5.55 8.19 15.58
CA PRO A 106 -5.22 8.86 16.83
C PRO A 106 -6.46 9.55 17.40
N PRO A 107 -6.60 9.63 18.71
CA PRO A 107 -7.81 10.16 19.34
C PRO A 107 -8.26 11.51 18.78
N PHE A 108 -7.31 12.38 18.46
CA PHE A 108 -7.64 13.68 17.91
C PHE A 108 -8.00 13.63 16.43
N GLU A 109 -7.67 12.57 15.73
CA GLU A 109 -7.97 12.43 14.32
C GLU A 109 -9.26 11.67 14.07
N CYS A 110 -9.69 10.87 15.00
CA CYS A 110 -10.93 10.15 14.79
C CYS A 110 -12.09 11.12 14.59
N PHE A 111 -11.91 12.36 14.97
CA PHE A 111 -12.94 13.34 14.80
C PHE A 111 -13.29 13.58 13.35
N TRP A 112 -12.33 13.54 12.44
CA TRP A 112 -12.69 13.84 11.07
C TRP A 112 -13.38 12.66 10.38
N LEU A 113 -13.19 11.46 10.88
CA LEU A 113 -13.96 10.32 10.40
C LEU A 113 -15.35 10.33 11.01
N SER A 114 -15.40 10.48 12.32
CA SER A 114 -16.66 10.47 13.02
C SER A 114 -17.48 11.74 12.83
N CYS A 115 -16.87 12.82 12.35
CA CYS A 115 -17.63 14.04 12.06
C CYS A 115 -18.74 13.83 11.05
N LYS A 116 -18.52 12.99 10.07
CA LYS A 116 -19.55 12.67 9.10
C LYS A 116 -20.69 11.90 9.74
N GLU A 117 -20.37 11.01 10.63
CA GLU A 117 -21.36 10.22 11.34
C GLU A 117 -22.14 11.05 12.34
N LEU A 118 -21.48 11.99 12.97
CA LEU A 118 -22.12 12.88 13.93
C LEU A 118 -23.21 13.74 13.29
N ASN A 119 -23.11 13.97 12.03
CA ASN A 119 -24.10 14.78 11.32
C ASN A 119 -25.39 14.03 10.99
N GLU A 120 -25.44 12.77 11.34
CA GLU A 120 -26.60 11.93 11.02
C GLU A 120 -27.60 11.76 12.17
N TRP A 121 -27.32 12.37 13.27
CA TRP A 121 -28.24 12.31 14.42
C TRP A 121 -29.46 13.17 14.24
#